data_760a525a6a360999f26c307d129f0754
#
_entry.id   760a525a6a360999f26c307d129f0754
#
_cell.length_a   1.000
_cell.length_b   1.000
_cell.length_c   1.000
_cell.angle_alpha   90.00
_cell.angle_beta   90.00
_cell.angle_gamma   90.00
#
_symmetry.space_group_name_H-M   'P 1'
#
loop_
_entity.id
_entity.type
_entity.pdbx_description
1 polymer ?
#
loop_
_entity_poly.entity_id
_entity_poly.type
_entity_poly.pdbx_seq_one_letter_code
_entity_poly.pdbx_strand_id
1 'polypeptide(L)'
;MFKNRGHFFETMTGSGQVTTGPLPIGQFVQLIKQTVSHDPLFRNQALKGEVTQWKQYASGHTYFSLRDQDGQMSAVIWKGKCPIDPSIKEGSEVVVIATLDLYVKRGNIQLVVQRIEPVNVLGELEKAKRLLIEDLKQEGELDRNRLPIPAVPKHIAIVTGAGSAALSDMHRLIDNRWPGLRRTVIGVLVQGPRAPQEIVRGLAVTRSLATEKTAKERGEPPVDLVIVGRGGGSPEDLWAFNLESVARAILASPVPVVSAVGHESDVLVSDLVADLRASTPSDAIERVVPSRNEMEFLLDEMDERLKVASRRQLIDCRQKITVLHSRLRVAPLAGLNRAKGEMMRIASRIDRAARQTLSVQ
;
A
#
# COMPACT_ATOMS: atom_id res chain seq x y z
N MET A 1 -44.05 1.42 62.13
CA MET A 1 -42.71 2.05 62.24
C MET A 1 -41.85 1.55 61.09
N PHE A 2 -41.99 2.19 59.91
CA PHE A 2 -41.23 1.82 58.72
C PHE A 2 -39.98 2.75 58.63
N LYS A 3 -38.79 2.19 58.82
CA LYS A 3 -37.53 2.88 58.66
C LYS A 3 -37.26 3.07 57.15
N ASN A 4 -37.30 4.33 56.69
CA ASN A 4 -36.83 4.78 55.38
C ASN A 4 -35.33 4.47 55.26
N ARG A 5 -34.96 3.50 54.39
CA ARG A 5 -33.61 3.39 53.88
C ARG A 5 -33.57 4.23 52.59
N GLY A 6 -33.05 5.46 52.70
CA GLY A 6 -32.74 6.27 51.55
C GLY A 6 -31.63 5.62 50.75
N HIS A 7 -31.98 5.04 49.59
CA HIS A 7 -30.99 4.70 48.58
C HIS A 7 -30.65 6.01 47.87
N PHE A 8 -29.47 6.51 48.13
CA PHE A 8 -28.88 7.58 47.32
C PHE A 8 -28.55 6.97 45.96
N PHE A 9 -29.26 7.42 44.92
CA PHE A 9 -28.88 7.08 43.51
C PHE A 9 -27.79 8.07 43.07
N GLU A 10 -26.60 7.55 42.89
CA GLU A 10 -25.53 8.28 42.20
C GLU A 10 -25.73 8.12 40.70
N THR A 11 -25.95 9.21 39.96
CA THR A 11 -26.05 9.19 38.50
C THR A 11 -24.86 9.95 37.91
N MET A 12 -24.15 9.29 37.01
CA MET A 12 -23.07 9.91 36.22
C MET A 12 -23.65 10.75 35.08
N THR A 13 -23.25 11.99 34.96
CA THR A 13 -23.50 12.82 33.79
C THR A 13 -22.37 12.68 32.78
N GLY A 14 -22.62 12.94 31.48
CA GLY A 14 -21.63 12.82 30.40
C GLY A 14 -20.39 13.72 30.53
N SER A 15 -20.35 14.60 31.54
CA SER A 15 -19.18 15.41 31.92
C SER A 15 -18.39 14.83 33.09
N GLY A 16 -18.72 13.61 33.58
CA GLY A 16 -18.03 13.00 34.71
C GLY A 16 -18.41 13.54 36.09
N GLN A 17 -19.45 14.41 36.20
CA GLN A 17 -19.95 14.89 37.48
C GLN A 17 -21.01 13.95 38.02
N VAL A 18 -20.84 13.50 39.27
CA VAL A 18 -21.80 12.71 40.03
C VAL A 18 -22.84 13.64 40.62
N THR A 19 -24.09 13.54 40.19
CA THR A 19 -25.20 14.28 40.76
C THR A 19 -26.00 13.36 41.69
N THR A 20 -26.28 13.82 42.89
CA THR A 20 -27.17 13.13 43.86
C THR A 20 -28.61 13.47 43.55
N GLY A 21 -29.33 12.58 42.85
CA GLY A 21 -30.74 12.70 42.56
C GLY A 21 -31.17 12.00 41.26
N PRO A 22 -32.48 11.82 41.04
CA PRO A 22 -32.99 11.19 39.82
C PRO A 22 -32.74 12.08 38.61
N LEU A 23 -32.17 11.48 37.55
CA LEU A 23 -31.89 12.20 36.31
C LEU A 23 -33.19 12.44 35.51
N PRO A 24 -33.47 13.66 35.06
CA PRO A 24 -34.60 13.93 34.16
C PRO A 24 -34.51 13.08 32.88
N ILE A 25 -35.63 12.52 32.43
CA ILE A 25 -35.68 11.60 31.27
C ILE A 25 -35.05 12.25 30.00
N GLY A 26 -35.28 13.54 29.79
CA GLY A 26 -34.69 14.28 28.67
C GLY A 26 -33.16 14.34 28.69
N GLN A 27 -32.56 14.47 29.88
CA GLN A 27 -31.11 14.42 30.03
C GLN A 27 -30.55 13.02 29.79
N PHE A 28 -31.27 12.00 30.25
CA PHE A 28 -30.91 10.59 30.00
C PHE A 28 -30.93 10.27 28.51
N VAL A 29 -31.99 10.68 27.79
CA VAL A 29 -32.08 10.50 26.33
C VAL A 29 -30.96 11.28 25.58
N GLN A 30 -30.58 12.49 26.06
CA GLN A 30 -29.44 13.21 25.49
C GLN A 30 -28.10 12.48 25.71
N LEU A 31 -27.90 11.88 26.88
CA LEU A 31 -26.71 11.06 27.16
C LEU A 31 -26.61 9.88 26.17
N ILE A 32 -27.70 9.14 25.98
CA ILE A 32 -27.76 8.05 24.99
C ILE A 32 -27.43 8.60 23.60
N LYS A 33 -28.03 9.73 23.20
CA LYS A 33 -27.77 10.35 21.91
C LYS A 33 -26.28 10.68 21.74
N GLN A 34 -25.63 11.28 22.75
CA GLN A 34 -24.21 11.61 22.71
C GLN A 34 -23.36 10.34 22.56
N THR A 35 -23.65 9.31 23.36
CA THR A 35 -22.90 8.04 23.28
C THR A 35 -22.99 7.40 21.90
N VAL A 36 -24.21 7.27 21.37
CA VAL A 36 -24.45 6.71 20.03
C VAL A 36 -23.83 7.56 18.92
N SER A 37 -23.93 8.90 19.01
CA SER A 37 -23.41 9.79 17.97
C SER A 37 -21.88 9.87 17.93
N HIS A 38 -21.19 9.55 19.03
CA HIS A 38 -19.72 9.58 19.08
C HIS A 38 -19.09 8.25 18.70
N ASP A 39 -19.84 7.15 18.73
CA ASP A 39 -19.33 5.82 18.40
C ASP A 39 -19.22 5.66 16.86
N PRO A 40 -18.01 5.41 16.32
CA PRO A 40 -17.81 5.17 14.89
C PRO A 40 -18.60 3.96 14.36
N LEU A 41 -18.93 2.99 15.20
CA LEU A 41 -19.69 1.80 14.84
C LEU A 41 -21.11 2.11 14.34
N PHE A 42 -21.66 3.27 14.68
CA PHE A 42 -23.01 3.67 14.27
C PHE A 42 -23.05 4.76 13.20
N ARG A 43 -21.90 5.09 12.61
CA ARG A 43 -21.79 6.11 11.56
C ARG A 43 -21.54 5.47 10.19
N ASN A 44 -22.27 5.96 9.19
CA ASN A 44 -22.08 5.58 7.79
C ASN A 44 -22.04 4.05 7.56
N GLN A 45 -22.91 3.33 8.27
CA GLN A 45 -23.03 1.88 8.11
C GLN A 45 -23.80 1.54 6.84
N ALA A 46 -23.30 0.55 6.09
CA ALA A 46 -24.00 -0.04 4.98
C ALA A 46 -24.95 -1.12 5.52
N LEU A 47 -26.26 -0.91 5.37
CA LEU A 47 -27.31 -1.81 5.86
C LEU A 47 -28.14 -2.29 4.67
N LYS A 48 -28.38 -3.61 4.60
CA LYS A 48 -29.23 -4.22 3.60
C LYS A 48 -30.57 -4.61 4.22
N GLY A 49 -31.66 -4.37 3.50
CA GLY A 49 -32.98 -4.78 3.94
C GLY A 49 -34.07 -4.44 2.93
N GLU A 50 -35.29 -4.88 3.25
CA GLU A 50 -36.51 -4.58 2.50
C GLU A 50 -37.12 -3.28 2.99
N VAL A 51 -37.52 -2.41 2.05
CA VAL A 51 -38.22 -1.16 2.33
C VAL A 51 -39.68 -1.45 2.67
N THR A 52 -40.10 -1.01 3.84
CA THR A 52 -41.51 -1.09 4.29
C THR A 52 -41.99 0.26 4.77
N GLN A 53 -43.30 0.49 4.75
CA GLN A 53 -43.96 1.74 5.22
C GLN A 53 -43.43 3.01 4.56
N TRP A 54 -43.20 2.97 3.26
CA TRP A 54 -42.67 4.09 2.49
C TRP A 54 -43.66 5.27 2.44
N LYS A 55 -43.26 6.40 3.00
CA LYS A 55 -44.09 7.65 3.03
C LYS A 55 -43.23 8.86 2.67
N GLN A 56 -43.57 9.50 1.57
CA GLN A 56 -42.98 10.77 1.19
C GLN A 56 -43.95 11.90 1.57
N TYR A 57 -43.44 12.85 2.35
CA TYR A 57 -44.25 13.99 2.83
C TYR A 57 -44.06 15.20 1.90
N ALA A 58 -45.05 16.09 1.89
CA ALA A 58 -45.03 17.37 1.14
C ALA A 58 -43.82 18.26 1.54
N SER A 59 -43.27 18.08 2.73
CA SER A 59 -42.03 18.73 3.19
C SER A 59 -40.80 18.29 2.42
N GLY A 60 -40.89 17.21 1.61
CA GLY A 60 -39.78 16.60 0.86
C GLY A 60 -38.94 15.60 1.66
N HIS A 61 -39.36 15.30 2.89
CA HIS A 61 -38.72 14.22 3.68
C HIS A 61 -39.41 12.90 3.38
N THR A 62 -38.61 11.82 3.31
CA THR A 62 -39.11 10.46 3.12
C THR A 62 -38.84 9.64 4.38
N TYR A 63 -39.90 9.02 4.90
CA TYR A 63 -39.82 8.11 6.04
C TYR A 63 -40.17 6.71 5.57
N PHE A 64 -39.43 5.72 6.05
CA PHE A 64 -39.67 4.32 5.77
C PHE A 64 -39.11 3.44 6.90
N SER A 65 -39.36 2.16 6.87
CA SER A 65 -38.70 1.20 7.74
C SER A 65 -37.87 0.26 6.89
N LEU A 66 -36.67 -0.05 7.36
CA LEU A 66 -35.81 -1.06 6.79
C LEU A 66 -36.00 -2.33 7.63
N ARG A 67 -36.32 -3.45 6.98
CA ARG A 67 -36.60 -4.73 7.62
C ARG A 67 -35.74 -5.83 6.99
N ASP A 68 -35.30 -6.77 7.82
CA ASP A 68 -34.77 -8.06 7.40
C ASP A 68 -35.49 -9.19 8.16
N GLN A 69 -34.90 -10.39 8.16
CA GLN A 69 -35.46 -11.56 8.83
C GLN A 69 -35.49 -11.43 10.37
N ASP A 70 -34.53 -10.67 10.94
CA ASP A 70 -34.25 -10.63 12.36
C ASP A 70 -34.65 -9.30 13.01
N GLY A 71 -34.85 -8.22 12.22
CA GLY A 71 -35.13 -6.92 12.78
C GLY A 71 -35.78 -5.91 11.84
N GLN A 72 -36.26 -4.82 12.44
CA GLN A 72 -36.80 -3.67 11.72
C GLN A 72 -36.38 -2.40 12.40
N MET A 73 -36.00 -1.38 11.59
CA MET A 73 -35.61 -0.07 12.08
C MET A 73 -36.20 1.05 11.23
N SER A 74 -36.69 2.10 11.89
CA SER A 74 -37.19 3.29 11.20
C SER A 74 -36.07 4.06 10.54
N ALA A 75 -36.29 4.57 9.32
CA ALA A 75 -35.34 5.31 8.54
C ALA A 75 -35.93 6.63 8.01
N VAL A 76 -35.08 7.62 7.85
CA VAL A 76 -35.46 8.94 7.31
C VAL A 76 -34.44 9.41 6.27
N ILE A 77 -34.96 9.89 5.14
CA ILE A 77 -34.18 10.63 4.13
C ILE A 77 -34.60 12.10 4.20
N TRP A 78 -33.66 12.96 4.55
CA TRP A 78 -33.89 14.39 4.60
C TRP A 78 -33.93 15.00 3.18
N LYS A 79 -34.77 15.97 2.96
CA LYS A 79 -34.91 16.68 1.68
C LYS A 79 -33.54 17.11 1.13
N GLY A 80 -33.24 16.74 -0.12
CA GLY A 80 -32.04 17.16 -0.84
C GLY A 80 -30.73 16.54 -0.36
N LYS A 81 -30.77 15.61 0.59
CA LYS A 81 -29.56 14.92 1.08
C LYS A 81 -29.17 13.70 0.27
N CYS A 82 -30.15 13.03 -0.33
CA CYS A 82 -29.96 11.82 -1.11
C CYS A 82 -30.87 11.82 -2.33
N PRO A 83 -30.36 11.62 -3.55
CA PRO A 83 -31.20 11.30 -4.69
C PRO A 83 -31.82 9.92 -4.46
N ILE A 84 -33.13 9.83 -4.68
CA ILE A 84 -33.89 8.59 -4.56
C ILE A 84 -34.15 8.07 -5.96
N ASP A 85 -33.71 6.83 -6.25
CA ASP A 85 -34.03 6.18 -7.51
C ASP A 85 -35.55 5.93 -7.59
N PRO A 86 -36.21 6.34 -8.69
CA PRO A 86 -37.63 6.15 -8.89
C PRO A 86 -38.12 4.69 -8.88
N SER A 87 -37.19 3.73 -9.05
CA SER A 87 -37.49 2.31 -8.98
C SER A 87 -37.73 1.79 -7.56
N ILE A 88 -37.26 2.54 -6.54
CA ILE A 88 -37.41 2.16 -5.13
C ILE A 88 -38.84 2.40 -4.67
N LYS A 89 -39.50 1.32 -4.28
CA LYS A 89 -40.87 1.31 -3.78
C LYS A 89 -40.97 0.44 -2.53
N GLU A 90 -42.11 0.46 -1.90
CA GLU A 90 -42.42 -0.50 -0.83
C GLU A 90 -42.25 -1.94 -1.32
N GLY A 91 -41.54 -2.77 -0.56
CA GLY A 91 -41.14 -4.11 -0.94
C GLY A 91 -39.83 -4.21 -1.72
N SER A 92 -39.18 -3.11 -2.08
CA SER A 92 -37.89 -3.14 -2.74
C SER A 92 -36.79 -3.55 -1.75
N GLU A 93 -35.91 -4.46 -2.17
CA GLU A 93 -34.68 -4.77 -1.44
C GLU A 93 -33.64 -3.69 -1.77
N VAL A 94 -33.10 -3.04 -0.75
CA VAL A 94 -32.17 -1.92 -0.91
C VAL A 94 -30.95 -2.07 -0.02
N VAL A 95 -29.87 -1.43 -0.41
CA VAL A 95 -28.74 -1.11 0.48
C VAL A 95 -28.81 0.37 0.80
N VAL A 96 -28.72 0.68 2.09
CA VAL A 96 -28.69 2.06 2.57
C VAL A 96 -27.39 2.32 3.31
N ILE A 97 -26.79 3.49 3.07
CA ILE A 97 -25.75 4.02 3.94
C ILE A 97 -26.43 4.97 4.92
N ALA A 98 -26.34 4.64 6.18
CA ALA A 98 -27.06 5.35 7.21
C ALA A 98 -26.23 5.54 8.49
N THR A 99 -26.55 6.60 9.21
CA THR A 99 -26.03 6.87 10.55
C THR A 99 -27.18 6.73 11.54
N LEU A 100 -26.91 6.04 12.64
CA LEU A 100 -27.88 5.92 13.71
C LEU A 100 -28.04 7.25 14.44
N ASP A 101 -29.29 7.72 14.59
CA ASP A 101 -29.63 8.92 15.35
C ASP A 101 -30.79 8.67 16.31
N LEU A 102 -30.80 9.38 17.42
CA LEU A 102 -31.85 9.33 18.40
C LEU A 102 -32.69 10.62 18.34
N TYR A 103 -33.98 10.48 18.05
CA TYR A 103 -34.91 11.59 18.08
C TYR A 103 -35.33 11.91 19.52
N VAL A 104 -34.66 12.88 20.14
CA VAL A 104 -34.74 13.19 21.57
C VAL A 104 -36.18 13.42 22.07
N LYS A 105 -37.02 14.11 21.28
CA LYS A 105 -38.40 14.44 21.71
C LYS A 105 -39.28 13.21 21.92
N ARG A 106 -39.03 12.12 21.25
CA ARG A 106 -39.81 10.87 21.36
C ARG A 106 -39.00 9.68 21.88
N GLY A 107 -37.70 9.84 22.05
CA GLY A 107 -36.81 8.75 22.47
C GLY A 107 -36.66 7.65 21.43
N ASN A 108 -37.03 7.88 20.16
CA ASN A 108 -37.00 6.87 19.13
C ASN A 108 -35.64 6.84 18.43
N ILE A 109 -35.14 5.63 18.23
CA ILE A 109 -33.94 5.38 17.42
C ILE A 109 -34.36 5.33 15.96
N GLN A 110 -33.60 6.02 15.08
CA GLN A 110 -33.85 6.04 13.65
C GLN A 110 -32.54 6.05 12.85
N LEU A 111 -32.59 5.52 11.65
CA LEU A 111 -31.53 5.62 10.67
C LEU A 111 -31.67 6.92 9.88
N VAL A 112 -30.65 7.76 9.89
CA VAL A 112 -30.57 8.91 8.99
C VAL A 112 -29.82 8.42 7.74
N VAL A 113 -30.56 8.23 6.65
CA VAL A 113 -30.06 7.69 5.41
C VAL A 113 -29.39 8.78 4.61
N GLN A 114 -28.17 8.54 4.20
CA GLN A 114 -27.35 9.41 3.35
C GLN A 114 -27.40 8.96 1.89
N ARG A 115 -27.53 7.65 1.67
CA ARG A 115 -27.62 7.04 0.35
C ARG A 115 -28.53 5.81 0.40
N ILE A 116 -29.32 5.61 -0.65
CA ILE A 116 -30.18 4.43 -0.83
C ILE A 116 -30.07 3.95 -2.28
N GLU A 117 -29.83 2.66 -2.47
CA GLU A 117 -29.71 2.04 -3.78
C GLU A 117 -30.47 0.71 -3.82
N PRO A 118 -31.17 0.39 -4.93
CA PRO A 118 -31.77 -0.92 -5.08
C PRO A 118 -30.66 -1.98 -5.22
N VAL A 119 -30.89 -3.17 -4.63
CA VAL A 119 -29.90 -4.28 -4.65
C VAL A 119 -29.52 -4.68 -6.07
N ASN A 120 -30.39 -4.51 -7.06
CA ASN A 120 -30.10 -4.82 -8.45
C ASN A 120 -28.97 -3.98 -9.03
N VAL A 121 -28.83 -2.72 -8.64
CA VAL A 121 -27.73 -1.84 -9.12
C VAL A 121 -26.37 -2.33 -8.62
N LEU A 122 -26.28 -2.74 -7.33
CA LEU A 122 -25.04 -3.31 -6.79
C LEU A 122 -24.68 -4.64 -7.46
N GLY A 123 -25.70 -5.47 -7.76
CA GLY A 123 -25.49 -6.72 -8.48
C GLY A 123 -25.01 -6.50 -9.93
N GLU A 124 -25.51 -5.49 -10.62
CA GLU A 124 -25.06 -5.12 -11.96
C GLU A 124 -23.62 -4.55 -11.96
N LEU A 125 -23.29 -3.70 -11.00
CA LEU A 125 -21.96 -3.18 -10.84
C LEU A 125 -20.94 -4.29 -10.55
N GLU A 126 -21.22 -5.18 -9.62
CA GLU A 126 -20.34 -6.31 -9.31
C GLU A 126 -20.20 -7.28 -10.49
N LYS A 127 -21.28 -7.48 -11.28
CA LYS A 127 -21.23 -8.23 -12.52
C LYS A 127 -20.32 -7.55 -13.56
N ALA A 128 -20.45 -6.23 -13.72
CA ALA A 128 -19.59 -5.45 -14.63
C ALA A 128 -18.11 -5.54 -14.22
N LYS A 129 -17.80 -5.46 -12.92
CA LYS A 129 -16.43 -5.67 -12.38
C LYS A 129 -15.90 -7.07 -12.74
N ARG A 130 -16.70 -8.12 -12.57
CA ARG A 130 -16.29 -9.50 -12.91
C ARG A 130 -16.02 -9.65 -14.40
N LEU A 131 -16.90 -9.12 -15.25
CA LEU A 131 -16.70 -9.16 -16.71
C LEU A 131 -15.41 -8.42 -17.10
N LEU A 132 -15.16 -7.24 -16.55
CA LEU A 132 -13.93 -6.51 -16.80
C LEU A 132 -12.68 -7.30 -16.37
N ILE A 133 -12.72 -8.00 -15.24
CA ILE A 133 -11.61 -8.84 -14.80
C ILE A 133 -11.39 -10.00 -15.78
N GLU A 134 -12.46 -10.62 -16.27
CA GLU A 134 -12.38 -11.69 -17.26
C GLU A 134 -11.79 -11.20 -18.58
N ASP A 135 -12.22 -10.03 -19.08
CA ASP A 135 -11.71 -9.41 -20.29
C ASP A 135 -10.22 -9.09 -20.16
N LEU A 136 -9.79 -8.43 -19.08
CA LEU A 136 -8.38 -8.14 -18.81
C LEU A 136 -7.52 -9.40 -18.68
N LYS A 137 -8.10 -10.49 -18.18
CA LYS A 137 -7.41 -11.79 -18.09
C LYS A 137 -7.27 -12.42 -19.47
N GLN A 138 -8.32 -12.37 -20.33
CA GLN A 138 -8.26 -12.88 -21.71
C GLN A 138 -7.26 -12.11 -22.56
N GLU A 139 -7.12 -10.79 -22.33
CA GLU A 139 -6.12 -9.95 -22.98
C GLU A 139 -4.69 -10.21 -22.46
N GLY A 140 -4.52 -10.96 -21.36
CA GLY A 140 -3.24 -11.26 -20.75
C GLY A 140 -2.68 -10.11 -19.89
N GLU A 141 -3.46 -9.05 -19.65
CA GLU A 141 -3.00 -7.86 -18.90
C GLU A 141 -2.79 -8.14 -17.41
N LEU A 142 -3.50 -9.14 -16.86
CA LEU A 142 -3.30 -9.54 -15.45
C LEU A 142 -2.06 -10.41 -15.24
N ASP A 143 -1.62 -11.12 -16.28
CA ASP A 143 -0.45 -11.99 -16.27
C ASP A 143 0.79 -11.32 -16.90
N ARG A 144 0.72 -10.01 -17.20
CA ARG A 144 1.83 -9.24 -17.76
C ARG A 144 3.03 -9.20 -16.81
N ASN A 145 4.21 -9.07 -17.36
CA ASN A 145 5.40 -8.76 -16.57
C ASN A 145 5.26 -7.38 -15.96
N ARG A 146 5.17 -7.34 -14.63
CA ARG A 146 5.06 -6.09 -13.87
C ARG A 146 6.36 -5.30 -13.96
N LEU A 147 6.25 -3.98 -14.01
CA LEU A 147 7.42 -3.12 -14.00
C LEU A 147 8.11 -3.21 -12.62
N PRO A 148 9.45 -3.35 -12.59
CA PRO A 148 10.18 -3.44 -11.34
C PRO A 148 10.11 -2.11 -10.58
N ILE A 149 9.82 -2.20 -9.29
CA ILE A 149 9.87 -1.05 -8.39
C ILE A 149 11.33 -0.64 -8.18
N PRO A 150 11.73 0.63 -8.38
CA PRO A 150 13.09 1.07 -8.14
C PRO A 150 13.46 0.90 -6.66
N ALA A 151 14.63 0.31 -6.39
CA ALA A 151 15.11 0.09 -5.01
C ALA A 151 15.31 1.41 -4.25
N VAL A 152 15.71 2.47 -4.94
CA VAL A 152 15.84 3.83 -4.41
C VAL A 152 15.20 4.78 -5.43
N PRO A 153 13.91 5.11 -5.29
CA PRO A 153 13.24 6.05 -6.17
C PRO A 153 13.86 7.45 -6.03
N LYS A 154 13.99 8.16 -7.13
CA LYS A 154 14.50 9.54 -7.17
C LYS A 154 13.38 10.56 -7.19
N HIS A 155 12.26 10.23 -7.82
CA HIS A 155 11.13 11.13 -7.96
C HIS A 155 9.81 10.36 -8.00
N ILE A 156 8.99 10.49 -6.96
CA ILE A 156 7.70 9.84 -6.85
C ILE A 156 6.58 10.82 -7.21
N ALA A 157 5.65 10.39 -8.07
CA ALA A 157 4.38 11.08 -8.28
C ALA A 157 3.29 10.46 -7.42
N ILE A 158 2.52 11.28 -6.71
CA ILE A 158 1.42 10.86 -5.84
C ILE A 158 0.11 11.41 -6.42
N VAL A 159 -0.74 10.51 -6.91
CA VAL A 159 -2.08 10.83 -7.43
C VAL A 159 -3.10 10.55 -6.33
N THR A 160 -3.62 11.60 -5.71
CA THR A 160 -4.52 11.48 -4.54
C THR A 160 -5.36 12.74 -4.36
N GLY A 161 -6.32 12.72 -3.42
CA GLY A 161 -7.09 13.89 -3.04
C GLY A 161 -6.22 14.97 -2.41
N ALA A 162 -6.28 16.17 -2.97
CA ALA A 162 -5.57 17.32 -2.39
C ALA A 162 -6.07 17.61 -0.96
N GLY A 163 -5.15 17.79 -0.01
CA GLY A 163 -5.46 18.08 1.38
C GLY A 163 -6.02 16.89 2.20
N SER A 164 -5.90 15.65 1.69
CA SER A 164 -6.34 14.46 2.43
C SER A 164 -5.39 14.14 3.59
N ALA A 165 -5.93 13.55 4.66
CA ALA A 165 -5.11 13.05 5.78
C ALA A 165 -4.07 12.02 5.29
N ALA A 166 -4.45 11.15 4.35
CA ALA A 166 -3.57 10.18 3.72
C ALA A 166 -2.35 10.83 3.06
N LEU A 167 -2.54 11.96 2.36
CA LEU A 167 -1.43 12.70 1.77
C LEU A 167 -0.48 13.26 2.83
N SER A 168 -1.02 13.79 3.91
CA SER A 168 -0.21 14.30 5.03
C SER A 168 0.61 13.19 5.70
N ASP A 169 0.01 12.02 5.87
CA ASP A 169 0.70 10.85 6.43
C ASP A 169 1.80 10.34 5.48
N MET A 170 1.53 10.26 4.17
CA MET A 170 2.54 9.92 3.18
C MET A 170 3.72 10.89 3.20
N HIS A 171 3.47 12.20 3.28
CA HIS A 171 4.53 13.20 3.39
C HIS A 171 5.41 12.99 4.62
N ARG A 172 4.79 12.83 5.78
CA ARG A 172 5.50 12.57 7.03
C ARG A 172 6.36 11.31 6.97
N LEU A 173 5.83 10.22 6.41
CA LEU A 173 6.57 8.97 6.26
C LEU A 173 7.76 9.11 5.29
N ILE A 174 7.58 9.79 4.16
CA ILE A 174 8.68 10.04 3.21
C ILE A 174 9.79 10.86 3.89
N ASP A 175 9.42 11.93 4.60
CA ASP A 175 10.40 12.79 5.28
C ASP A 175 11.18 12.03 6.37
N ASN A 176 10.52 11.11 7.07
CA ASN A 176 11.16 10.28 8.08
C ASN A 176 12.07 9.18 7.50
N ARG A 177 11.65 8.55 6.39
CA ARG A 177 12.39 7.42 5.80
C ARG A 177 13.51 7.87 4.88
N TRP A 178 13.25 8.85 4.01
CA TRP A 178 14.21 9.34 3.03
C TRP A 178 14.09 10.86 2.84
N PRO A 179 14.70 11.65 3.71
CA PRO A 179 14.73 13.11 3.59
C PRO A 179 15.31 13.53 2.25
N GLY A 180 14.61 14.42 1.56
CA GLY A 180 15.05 14.92 0.26
C GLY A 180 14.58 14.11 -0.96
N LEU A 181 13.81 13.03 -0.78
CA LEU A 181 13.12 12.37 -1.88
C LEU A 181 12.19 13.34 -2.58
N ARG A 182 12.40 13.51 -3.89
CA ARG A 182 11.54 14.36 -4.68
C ARG A 182 10.16 13.74 -4.84
N ARG A 183 9.13 14.57 -4.65
CA ARG A 183 7.74 14.14 -4.78
C ARG A 183 6.91 15.20 -5.48
N THR A 184 6.10 14.79 -6.45
CA THR A 184 5.10 15.64 -7.11
C THR A 184 3.72 15.13 -6.76
N VAL A 185 2.90 16.00 -6.17
CA VAL A 185 1.51 15.67 -5.84
C VAL A 185 0.61 16.14 -6.97
N ILE A 186 -0.21 15.23 -7.47
CA ILE A 186 -1.23 15.50 -8.47
C ILE A 186 -2.58 15.36 -7.75
N GLY A 187 -3.15 16.52 -7.38
CA GLY A 187 -4.44 16.58 -6.70
C GLY A 187 -5.57 16.26 -7.68
N VAL A 188 -6.31 15.19 -7.38
CA VAL A 188 -7.46 14.72 -8.16
C VAL A 188 -8.64 14.42 -7.26
N LEU A 189 -9.85 14.43 -7.81
CA LEU A 189 -10.99 13.88 -7.10
C LEU A 189 -10.84 12.34 -7.07
N VAL A 190 -10.88 11.77 -5.87
CA VAL A 190 -10.77 10.32 -5.65
C VAL A 190 -12.09 9.69 -5.26
N GLN A 191 -13.18 10.47 -5.28
CA GLN A 191 -14.54 10.04 -4.95
C GLN A 191 -15.58 10.84 -5.73
N GLY A 192 -16.77 10.25 -5.89
CA GLY A 192 -17.88 10.84 -6.62
C GLY A 192 -17.82 10.62 -8.14
N PRO A 193 -18.83 11.09 -8.89
CA PRO A 193 -19.02 10.73 -10.31
C PRO A 193 -17.90 11.18 -11.25
N ARG A 194 -17.15 12.21 -10.88
CA ARG A 194 -16.03 12.75 -11.67
C ARG A 194 -14.68 12.11 -11.35
N ALA A 195 -14.60 11.31 -10.29
CA ALA A 195 -13.35 10.71 -9.83
C ALA A 195 -12.62 9.90 -10.91
N PRO A 196 -13.30 9.04 -11.71
CA PRO A 196 -12.61 8.25 -12.74
C PRO A 196 -11.88 9.12 -13.76
N GLN A 197 -12.55 10.18 -14.23
CA GLN A 197 -11.98 11.09 -15.23
C GLN A 197 -10.79 11.87 -14.67
N GLU A 198 -10.88 12.33 -13.43
CA GLU A 198 -9.80 13.05 -12.74
C GLU A 198 -8.60 12.14 -12.45
N ILE A 199 -8.82 10.88 -12.05
CA ILE A 199 -7.76 9.89 -11.85
C ILE A 199 -7.03 9.61 -13.17
N VAL A 200 -7.77 9.36 -14.26
CA VAL A 200 -7.20 9.14 -15.60
C VAL A 200 -6.38 10.34 -16.03
N ARG A 201 -6.89 11.56 -15.82
CA ARG A 201 -6.16 12.79 -16.10
C ARG A 201 -4.89 12.91 -15.26
N GLY A 202 -4.97 12.59 -13.98
CA GLY A 202 -3.81 12.57 -13.08
C GLY A 202 -2.73 11.61 -13.58
N LEU A 203 -3.10 10.39 -13.97
CA LEU A 203 -2.19 9.40 -14.55
C LEU A 203 -1.60 9.86 -15.90
N ALA A 204 -2.36 10.58 -16.73
CA ALA A 204 -1.83 11.17 -17.95
C ALA A 204 -0.77 12.25 -17.68
N VAL A 205 -0.95 13.04 -16.62
CA VAL A 205 0.06 14.02 -16.18
C VAL A 205 1.33 13.30 -15.70
N THR A 206 1.22 12.22 -14.91
CA THR A 206 2.40 11.46 -14.47
C THR A 206 3.18 10.89 -15.65
N ARG A 207 2.50 10.42 -16.70
CA ARG A 207 3.13 9.93 -17.92
C ARG A 207 3.99 11.01 -18.58
N SER A 208 3.51 12.26 -18.65
CA SER A 208 4.31 13.37 -19.19
C SER A 208 5.52 13.69 -18.32
N LEU A 209 5.40 13.62 -16.99
CA LEU A 209 6.47 13.86 -16.04
C LEU A 209 7.54 12.76 -16.03
N ALA A 210 7.19 11.55 -16.47
CA ALA A 210 8.12 10.43 -16.59
C ALA A 210 9.03 10.53 -17.83
N THR A 211 8.77 11.46 -18.75
CA THR A 211 9.62 11.62 -19.96
C THR A 211 10.87 12.43 -19.66
N GLU A 212 12.01 12.00 -20.20
CA GLU A 212 13.28 12.73 -20.07
C GLU A 212 13.22 14.16 -20.63
N LYS A 213 12.43 14.39 -21.69
CA LYS A 213 12.25 15.71 -22.28
C LYS A 213 11.67 16.68 -21.28
N THR A 214 10.54 16.33 -20.64
CA THR A 214 9.90 17.17 -19.64
C THR A 214 10.77 17.35 -18.40
N ALA A 215 11.50 16.29 -18.00
CA ALA A 215 12.45 16.34 -16.90
C ALA A 215 13.57 17.38 -17.15
N LYS A 216 14.15 17.39 -18.36
CA LYS A 216 15.17 18.37 -18.75
C LYS A 216 14.62 19.80 -18.81
N GLU A 217 13.42 19.99 -19.35
CA GLU A 217 12.75 21.30 -19.42
C GLU A 217 12.48 21.89 -18.02
N ARG A 218 12.20 21.03 -17.03
CA ARG A 218 11.95 21.44 -15.64
C ARG A 218 13.19 21.49 -14.76
N GLY A 219 14.32 20.99 -15.23
CA GLY A 219 15.54 20.85 -14.41
C GLY A 219 15.38 19.86 -13.26
N GLU A 220 14.54 18.84 -13.42
CA GLU A 220 14.16 17.89 -12.40
C GLU A 220 14.36 16.45 -12.90
N PRO A 221 14.65 15.47 -12.03
CA PRO A 221 14.68 14.08 -12.45
C PRO A 221 13.29 13.65 -12.97
N PRO A 222 13.20 12.76 -13.96
CA PRO A 222 11.93 12.20 -14.39
C PRO A 222 11.26 11.45 -13.24
N VAL A 223 9.93 11.40 -13.26
CA VAL A 223 9.17 10.52 -12.34
C VAL A 223 9.53 9.08 -12.66
N ASP A 224 9.92 8.32 -11.66
CA ASP A 224 10.32 6.92 -11.76
C ASP A 224 9.37 5.96 -11.03
N LEU A 225 8.41 6.50 -10.28
CA LEU A 225 7.37 5.74 -9.57
C LEU A 225 6.09 6.57 -9.42
N VAL A 226 4.94 5.93 -9.58
CA VAL A 226 3.62 6.53 -9.34
C VAL A 226 2.91 5.81 -8.22
N ILE A 227 2.35 6.55 -7.26
CA ILE A 227 1.47 6.03 -6.24
C ILE A 227 0.08 6.59 -6.47
N VAL A 228 -0.89 5.71 -6.69
CA VAL A 228 -2.31 6.06 -6.75
C VAL A 228 -2.93 5.66 -5.44
N GLY A 229 -3.36 6.62 -4.66
CA GLY A 229 -3.81 6.34 -3.30
C GLY A 229 -5.04 7.14 -2.90
N ARG A 230 -5.79 6.54 -1.99
CA ARG A 230 -6.90 7.19 -1.31
C ARG A 230 -6.88 6.82 0.18
N GLY A 231 -7.20 7.79 1.03
CA GLY A 231 -7.53 7.53 2.43
C GLY A 231 -8.84 6.75 2.57
N GLY A 232 -9.17 6.30 3.76
CA GLY A 232 -10.41 5.57 4.06
C GLY A 232 -11.67 6.28 3.53
N GLY A 233 -12.72 5.50 3.29
CA GLY A 233 -14.00 5.94 2.77
C GLY A 233 -14.95 4.75 2.61
N SER A 234 -16.17 5.00 2.13
CA SER A 234 -17.13 3.94 1.89
C SER A 234 -16.75 3.08 0.68
N PRO A 235 -17.18 1.81 0.59
CA PRO A 235 -16.95 0.94 -0.56
C PRO A 235 -17.40 1.54 -1.89
N GLU A 236 -18.50 2.31 -1.88
CA GLU A 236 -19.02 2.96 -3.08
C GLU A 236 -18.09 4.06 -3.58
N ASP A 237 -17.44 4.75 -2.67
CA ASP A 237 -16.44 5.74 -3.04
C ASP A 237 -15.21 5.13 -3.72
N LEU A 238 -14.93 3.85 -3.47
CA LEU A 238 -13.83 3.11 -4.10
C LEU A 238 -14.19 2.60 -5.50
N TRP A 239 -15.48 2.69 -5.89
CA TRP A 239 -15.94 2.14 -7.16
C TRP A 239 -15.24 2.73 -8.38
N ALA A 240 -14.81 3.99 -8.30
CA ALA A 240 -14.05 4.64 -9.36
C ALA A 240 -12.82 3.84 -9.81
N PHE A 241 -12.21 3.09 -8.89
CA PHE A 241 -11.02 2.28 -9.13
C PHE A 241 -11.32 0.89 -9.72
N ASN A 242 -12.61 0.54 -9.87
CA ASN A 242 -13.07 -0.67 -10.55
C ASN A 242 -13.43 -0.44 -12.04
N LEU A 243 -13.29 0.80 -12.53
CA LEU A 243 -13.66 1.12 -13.90
C LEU A 243 -12.52 0.85 -14.88
N GLU A 244 -12.89 0.38 -16.07
CA GLU A 244 -11.97 0.06 -17.15
C GLU A 244 -11.06 1.23 -17.53
N SER A 245 -11.61 2.45 -17.59
CA SER A 245 -10.85 3.65 -17.92
C SER A 245 -9.65 3.89 -16.98
N VAL A 246 -9.84 3.63 -15.68
CA VAL A 246 -8.77 3.75 -14.68
C VAL A 246 -7.78 2.60 -14.80
N ALA A 247 -8.27 1.36 -14.99
CA ALA A 247 -7.42 0.19 -15.20
C ALA A 247 -6.52 0.38 -16.43
N ARG A 248 -7.08 0.80 -17.56
CA ARG A 248 -6.33 1.08 -18.80
C ARG A 248 -5.32 2.23 -18.61
N ALA A 249 -5.66 3.26 -17.85
CA ALA A 249 -4.74 4.35 -17.57
C ALA A 249 -3.53 3.91 -16.71
N ILE A 250 -3.73 2.98 -15.77
CA ILE A 250 -2.65 2.36 -14.98
C ILE A 250 -1.76 1.50 -15.88
N LEU A 251 -2.36 0.61 -16.68
CA LEU A 251 -1.64 -0.26 -17.62
C LEU A 251 -0.79 0.51 -18.63
N ALA A 252 -1.27 1.67 -19.04
CA ALA A 252 -0.57 2.52 -20.00
C ALA A 252 0.57 3.35 -19.38
N SER A 253 0.87 3.21 -18.09
CA SER A 253 1.97 3.95 -17.44
C SER A 253 3.33 3.44 -17.92
N PRO A 254 4.28 4.34 -18.28
CA PRO A 254 5.65 3.96 -18.64
C PRO A 254 6.53 3.64 -17.45
N VAL A 255 6.07 3.94 -16.23
CA VAL A 255 6.76 3.71 -14.97
C VAL A 255 5.86 2.91 -14.02
N PRO A 256 6.45 2.17 -13.07
CA PRO A 256 5.67 1.34 -12.17
C PRO A 256 4.63 2.14 -11.37
N VAL A 257 3.44 1.55 -11.24
CA VAL A 257 2.31 2.12 -10.50
C VAL A 257 2.03 1.28 -9.26
N VAL A 258 1.93 1.95 -8.13
CA VAL A 258 1.51 1.37 -6.85
C VAL A 258 0.07 1.76 -6.58
N SER A 259 -0.81 0.78 -6.43
CA SER A 259 -2.18 1.00 -5.97
C SER A 259 -2.22 0.93 -4.45
N ALA A 260 -2.72 1.99 -3.82
CA ALA A 260 -2.84 2.14 -2.37
C ALA A 260 -4.26 2.60 -2.01
N VAL A 261 -5.25 1.86 -2.48
CA VAL A 261 -6.67 2.23 -2.43
C VAL A 261 -7.50 1.22 -1.66
N GLY A 262 -7.32 -0.08 -1.92
CA GLY A 262 -8.11 -1.16 -1.33
C GLY A 262 -7.58 -1.56 0.04
N HIS A 263 -8.50 -1.90 0.98
CA HIS A 263 -8.14 -2.61 2.21
C HIS A 263 -7.84 -4.08 1.91
N GLU A 264 -7.29 -4.81 2.88
CA GLU A 264 -6.92 -6.23 2.69
C GLU A 264 -8.08 -7.09 2.20
N SER A 265 -9.32 -6.78 2.63
CA SER A 265 -10.54 -7.52 2.28
C SER A 265 -11.07 -7.26 0.88
N ASP A 266 -10.82 -6.06 0.31
CA ASP A 266 -11.49 -5.60 -0.90
C ASP A 266 -10.48 -5.38 -2.04
N VAL A 267 -10.39 -6.36 -2.95
CA VAL A 267 -9.54 -6.26 -4.12
C VAL A 267 -10.26 -5.46 -5.21
N LEU A 268 -9.64 -4.35 -5.62
CA LEU A 268 -10.12 -3.49 -6.70
C LEU A 268 -9.46 -3.87 -8.03
N VAL A 269 -10.07 -3.47 -9.15
CA VAL A 269 -9.47 -3.71 -10.46
C VAL A 269 -8.14 -2.96 -10.59
N SER A 270 -8.05 -1.74 -10.05
CA SER A 270 -6.78 -1.00 -9.98
C SER A 270 -5.66 -1.77 -9.28
N ASP A 271 -5.99 -2.57 -8.24
CA ASP A 271 -5.01 -3.36 -7.51
C ASP A 271 -4.48 -4.54 -8.34
N LEU A 272 -5.36 -5.11 -9.19
CA LEU A 272 -5.02 -6.24 -10.05
C LEU A 272 -4.08 -5.84 -11.19
N VAL A 273 -4.28 -4.63 -11.74
CA VAL A 273 -3.50 -4.13 -12.88
C VAL A 273 -2.26 -3.33 -12.47
N ALA A 274 -2.16 -2.90 -11.21
CA ALA A 274 -0.99 -2.17 -10.71
C ALA A 274 0.24 -3.08 -10.60
N ASP A 275 1.43 -2.50 -10.66
CA ASP A 275 2.69 -3.22 -10.52
C ASP A 275 2.95 -3.67 -9.07
N LEU A 276 2.45 -2.90 -8.10
CA LEU A 276 2.45 -3.25 -6.68
C LEU A 276 1.12 -2.87 -6.04
N ARG A 277 0.58 -3.74 -5.20
CA ARG A 277 -0.57 -3.45 -4.34
C ARG A 277 -0.09 -3.12 -2.93
N ALA A 278 -0.64 -2.07 -2.34
CA ALA A 278 -0.46 -1.72 -0.94
C ALA A 278 -1.85 -1.61 -0.27
N SER A 279 -1.93 -2.02 0.99
CA SER A 279 -3.17 -2.03 1.74
C SER A 279 -3.62 -0.63 2.20
N THR A 280 -2.69 0.31 2.28
CA THR A 280 -2.93 1.70 2.68
C THR A 280 -1.93 2.63 2.00
N PRO A 281 -2.19 3.94 1.91
CA PRO A 281 -1.22 4.92 1.45
C PRO A 281 0.10 4.91 2.24
N SER A 282 0.03 4.64 3.55
CA SER A 282 1.21 4.50 4.41
C SER A 282 2.01 3.25 4.08
N ASP A 283 1.34 2.10 3.92
CA ASP A 283 1.97 0.83 3.50
C ASP A 283 2.65 0.98 2.13
N ALA A 284 2.05 1.75 1.20
CA ALA A 284 2.68 2.04 -0.08
C ALA A 284 4.05 2.73 0.09
N ILE A 285 4.12 3.75 0.93
CA ILE A 285 5.39 4.46 1.19
C ILE A 285 6.40 3.52 1.85
N GLU A 286 5.99 2.72 2.83
CA GLU A 286 6.88 1.79 3.52
C GLU A 286 7.50 0.75 2.58
N ARG A 287 6.74 0.29 1.59
CA ARG A 287 7.19 -0.70 0.60
C ARG A 287 8.11 -0.12 -0.47
N VAL A 288 7.92 1.15 -0.85
CA VAL A 288 8.65 1.71 -2.01
C VAL A 288 9.76 2.69 -1.63
N VAL A 289 9.70 3.28 -0.44
CA VAL A 289 10.72 4.20 0.05
C VAL A 289 11.61 3.49 1.07
N PRO A 290 12.87 3.22 0.75
CA PRO A 290 13.78 2.58 1.70
C PRO A 290 14.00 3.46 2.94
N SER A 291 14.32 2.82 4.06
CA SER A 291 14.76 3.54 5.24
C SER A 291 16.22 3.96 5.06
N ARG A 292 16.53 5.24 5.27
CA ARG A 292 17.89 5.75 5.19
C ARG A 292 18.82 4.99 6.13
N ASN A 293 18.38 4.74 7.37
CA ASN A 293 19.19 4.02 8.37
C ASN A 293 19.50 2.58 7.93
N GLU A 294 18.51 1.88 7.35
CA GLU A 294 18.71 0.52 6.82
C GLU A 294 19.70 0.53 5.64
N MET A 295 19.64 1.54 4.80
CA MET A 295 20.54 1.67 3.66
C MET A 295 21.98 2.03 4.12
N GLU A 296 22.13 2.91 5.10
CA GLU A 296 23.42 3.23 5.71
C GLU A 296 24.04 1.96 6.34
N PHE A 297 23.26 1.18 7.09
CA PHE A 297 23.72 -0.09 7.65
C PHE A 297 24.18 -1.09 6.58
N LEU A 298 23.40 -1.22 5.49
CA LEU A 298 23.75 -2.09 4.38
C LEU A 298 25.06 -1.65 3.68
N LEU A 299 25.26 -0.35 3.52
CA LEU A 299 26.50 0.21 2.95
C LEU A 299 27.70 -0.08 3.85
N ASP A 300 27.55 0.08 5.18
CA ASP A 300 28.62 -0.22 6.13
C ASP A 300 28.97 -1.72 6.11
N GLU A 301 27.97 -2.60 6.02
CA GLU A 301 28.20 -4.05 5.88
C GLU A 301 28.96 -4.37 4.58
N MET A 302 28.54 -3.76 3.45
CA MET A 302 29.20 -3.94 2.18
C MET A 302 30.66 -3.45 2.20
N ASP A 303 30.92 -2.31 2.83
CA ASP A 303 32.27 -1.76 2.97
C ASP A 303 33.17 -2.70 3.80
N GLU A 304 32.69 -3.24 4.91
CA GLU A 304 33.43 -4.22 5.69
C GLU A 304 33.69 -5.51 4.91
N ARG A 305 32.70 -6.03 4.18
CA ARG A 305 32.88 -7.20 3.30
C ARG A 305 33.92 -6.94 2.21
N LEU A 306 33.92 -5.76 1.60
CA LEU A 306 34.89 -5.36 0.60
C LEU A 306 36.30 -5.28 1.19
N LYS A 307 36.47 -4.69 2.37
CA LYS A 307 37.76 -4.62 3.09
C LYS A 307 38.32 -6.02 3.39
N VAL A 308 37.44 -6.93 3.89
CA VAL A 308 37.85 -8.32 4.16
C VAL A 308 38.26 -9.04 2.90
N ALA A 309 37.46 -8.95 1.83
CA ALA A 309 37.78 -9.59 0.54
C ALA A 309 39.09 -9.05 -0.06
N SER A 310 39.29 -7.75 -0.03
CA SER A 310 40.53 -7.12 -0.54
C SER A 310 41.76 -7.56 0.26
N ARG A 311 41.67 -7.60 1.61
CA ARG A 311 42.76 -8.10 2.48
C ARG A 311 43.10 -9.56 2.15
N ARG A 312 42.07 -10.40 2.00
CA ARG A 312 42.25 -11.80 1.64
C ARG A 312 42.97 -11.96 0.32
N GLN A 313 42.55 -11.23 -0.71
CA GLN A 313 43.19 -11.25 -2.02
C GLN A 313 44.65 -10.79 -1.97
N LEU A 314 44.93 -9.73 -1.18
CA LEU A 314 46.34 -9.30 -0.97
C LEU A 314 47.20 -10.35 -0.27
N ILE A 315 46.67 -11.05 0.73
CA ILE A 315 47.36 -12.14 1.42
C ILE A 315 47.65 -13.26 0.42
N ASP A 316 46.66 -13.70 -0.36
CA ASP A 316 46.81 -14.74 -1.36
C ASP A 316 47.87 -14.35 -2.44
N CYS A 317 47.84 -13.11 -2.90
CA CYS A 317 48.87 -12.62 -3.82
C CYS A 317 50.27 -12.63 -3.20
N ARG A 318 50.42 -12.18 -1.94
CA ARG A 318 51.70 -12.23 -1.22
C ARG A 318 52.20 -13.65 -1.07
N GLN A 319 51.35 -14.60 -0.72
CA GLN A 319 51.70 -16.02 -0.61
C GLN A 319 52.18 -16.56 -1.97
N LYS A 320 51.47 -16.28 -3.07
CA LYS A 320 51.88 -16.69 -4.41
C LYS A 320 53.25 -16.13 -4.76
N ILE A 321 53.49 -14.82 -4.48
CA ILE A 321 54.80 -14.20 -4.73
C ILE A 321 55.90 -14.89 -3.90
N THR A 322 55.65 -15.20 -2.62
CA THR A 322 56.61 -15.89 -1.75
C THR A 322 56.94 -17.27 -2.28
N VAL A 323 55.93 -18.03 -2.70
CA VAL A 323 56.12 -19.35 -3.31
C VAL A 323 56.92 -19.27 -4.62
N LEU A 324 56.59 -18.33 -5.49
CA LEU A 324 57.32 -18.12 -6.75
C LEU A 324 58.76 -17.69 -6.49
N HIS A 325 59.00 -16.76 -5.54
CA HIS A 325 60.33 -16.36 -5.14
C HIS A 325 61.18 -17.55 -4.60
N SER A 326 60.61 -18.38 -3.73
CA SER A 326 61.28 -19.57 -3.21
C SER A 326 61.63 -20.57 -4.33
N ARG A 327 60.70 -20.80 -5.29
CA ARG A 327 60.96 -21.67 -6.46
C ARG A 327 62.07 -21.12 -7.34
N LEU A 328 62.10 -19.78 -7.59
CA LEU A 328 63.19 -19.15 -8.36
C LEU A 328 64.55 -19.28 -7.68
N ARG A 329 64.62 -19.31 -6.35
CA ARG A 329 65.89 -19.50 -5.62
C ARG A 329 66.37 -20.96 -5.67
N VAL A 330 65.45 -21.90 -5.59
CA VAL A 330 65.81 -23.33 -5.47
C VAL A 330 65.98 -24.02 -6.83
N ALA A 331 65.18 -23.66 -7.83
CA ALA A 331 65.17 -24.31 -9.13
C ALA A 331 66.53 -24.18 -9.88
N PRO A 332 67.21 -22.99 -9.93
CA PRO A 332 68.53 -22.90 -10.54
C PRO A 332 69.59 -23.73 -9.85
N LEU A 333 69.59 -23.77 -8.51
CA LEU A 333 70.54 -24.54 -7.72
C LEU A 333 70.34 -26.05 -7.95
N ALA A 334 69.09 -26.51 -8.03
CA ALA A 334 68.80 -27.93 -8.33
C ALA A 334 69.21 -28.33 -9.76
N GLY A 335 69.05 -27.42 -10.73
CA GLY A 335 69.50 -27.57 -12.10
C GLY A 335 71.04 -27.66 -12.19
N LEU A 336 71.72 -26.73 -11.52
CA LEU A 336 73.15 -26.68 -11.44
C LEU A 336 73.73 -27.95 -10.77
N ASN A 337 73.19 -28.43 -9.71
CA ASN A 337 73.55 -29.64 -9.01
C ASN A 337 73.36 -30.89 -9.86
N ARG A 338 72.25 -30.95 -10.65
CA ARG A 338 72.05 -32.03 -11.62
C ARG A 338 73.09 -32.05 -12.72
N ALA A 339 73.35 -30.89 -13.34
CA ALA A 339 74.38 -30.75 -14.40
C ALA A 339 75.75 -31.09 -13.87
N LYS A 340 76.12 -30.67 -12.65
CA LYS A 340 77.39 -31.02 -12.01
C LYS A 340 77.48 -32.50 -11.75
N GLY A 341 76.38 -33.15 -11.29
CA GLY A 341 76.34 -34.64 -11.13
C GLY A 341 76.49 -35.38 -12.46
N GLU A 342 75.90 -34.90 -13.55
CA GLU A 342 76.06 -35.48 -14.86
C GLU A 342 77.50 -35.36 -15.39
N MET A 343 78.07 -34.15 -15.24
CA MET A 343 79.47 -33.91 -15.59
C MET A 343 80.43 -34.87 -14.81
N MET A 344 80.23 -35.06 -13.50
CA MET A 344 81.01 -35.99 -12.72
C MET A 344 80.84 -37.42 -13.19
N ARG A 345 79.66 -37.87 -13.57
CA ARG A 345 79.40 -39.21 -14.13
C ARG A 345 80.11 -39.42 -15.47
N ILE A 346 80.05 -38.38 -16.35
CA ILE A 346 80.76 -38.43 -17.64
C ILE A 346 82.27 -38.48 -17.40
N ALA A 347 82.81 -37.61 -16.54
CA ALA A 347 84.22 -37.61 -16.20
C ALA A 347 84.70 -39.00 -15.65
N SER A 348 83.94 -39.62 -14.75
CA SER A 348 84.28 -40.96 -14.22
C SER A 348 84.16 -42.07 -15.25
N ARG A 349 83.31 -41.93 -16.27
CA ARG A 349 83.23 -42.85 -17.40
C ARG A 349 84.44 -42.69 -18.31
N ILE A 350 84.88 -41.52 -18.61
CA ILE A 350 86.08 -41.22 -19.40
C ILE A 350 87.30 -41.76 -18.69
N ASP A 351 87.45 -41.50 -17.40
CA ASP A 351 88.60 -42.01 -16.60
C ASP A 351 88.62 -43.52 -16.54
N ARG A 352 87.50 -44.23 -16.42
CA ARG A 352 87.39 -45.65 -16.52
C ARG A 352 87.78 -46.22 -17.90
N ALA A 353 87.26 -45.56 -18.95
CA ALA A 353 87.60 -46.00 -20.32
C ALA A 353 89.08 -45.73 -20.62
N ALA A 354 89.69 -44.67 -20.19
CA ALA A 354 91.13 -44.37 -20.34
C ALA A 354 91.96 -45.40 -19.59
N ARG A 355 91.60 -45.78 -18.38
CA ARG A 355 92.30 -46.81 -17.63
C ARG A 355 92.18 -48.20 -18.28
N GLN A 356 91.04 -48.53 -18.90
CA GLN A 356 90.85 -49.79 -19.62
C GLN A 356 91.71 -49.82 -20.91
N THR A 357 91.85 -48.74 -21.61
CA THR A 357 92.71 -48.63 -22.81
C THR A 357 94.20 -48.72 -22.47
N LEU A 358 94.64 -48.17 -21.34
CA LEU A 358 96.03 -48.25 -20.87
C LEU A 358 96.41 -49.59 -20.23
N SER A 359 95.45 -50.42 -19.89
CA SER A 359 95.74 -51.81 -19.33
C SER A 359 95.76 -52.89 -20.40
N VAL A 360 95.60 -52.56 -21.67
CA VAL A 360 95.59 -53.51 -22.81
C VAL A 360 96.86 -53.30 -23.70
N GLN A 361 97.76 -52.42 -23.32
CA GLN A 361 99.14 -52.34 -23.85
C GLN A 361 100.13 -52.99 -22.85
#